data_2040169f024c65d5e38ae4f5f85e4fe7
#
_entry.id   2040169f024c65d5e38ae4f5f85e4fe7
#
_cell.length_a   1.000
_cell.length_b   1.000
_cell.length_c   1.000
_cell.angle_alpha   90.00
_cell.angle_beta   90.00
_cell.angle_gamma   90.00
#
_symmetry.space_group_name_H-M   'P 1'
#
loop_
_entity.id
_entity.type
_entity.pdbx_description
1 polymer ?
#
loop_
_entity_poly.entity_id
_entity_poly.type
_entity_poly.pdbx_seq_one_letter_code
_entity_poly.pdbx_strand_id
1 'polypeptide(L)'
;MKVAAIQTVMGLSPEETVPAAEAAMEAAMQAAEKPDFLILPEYFSYYGLDQKSAVALAQPLAETPAYRMAQAFAKRHKVSVQAGTILAKVEGEARVENVTVVFGREGEVLAEYRKIHLFDIDDLGNGPFRESDYIKPGNDIVTWEFDGVTFGTAICFDGRFPELFRALRLKGAQIITLPAAYTMITGEAHWELFARARAVETQCHLIACGLGGSVVVDGETKSSYGHSVIVDAWGTVLKRAGHGPETLTATLDMAQVEKLRKGIPVIRQRRLVGETVTPAN
;
A
#
# COMPACT_ATOMS: atom_id res chain seq x y z
N MET A 1 -4.96 18.44 1.60
CA MET A 1 -3.71 17.67 1.74
C MET A 1 -3.23 17.25 0.37
N LYS A 2 -1.99 17.53 0.02
CA LYS A 2 -1.39 17.09 -1.26
C LYS A 2 -0.70 15.75 -1.08
N VAL A 3 -1.00 14.80 -1.95
CA VAL A 3 -0.47 13.44 -1.86
C VAL A 3 0.17 13.02 -3.18
N ALA A 4 1.17 12.15 -3.12
CA ALA A 4 1.77 11.54 -4.30
C ALA A 4 1.85 10.02 -4.15
N ALA A 5 1.31 9.29 -5.13
CA ALA A 5 1.53 7.87 -5.30
C ALA A 5 2.66 7.66 -6.32
N ILE A 6 3.74 7.05 -5.88
CA ILE A 6 4.95 6.82 -6.66
C ILE A 6 4.91 5.39 -7.19
N GLN A 7 4.36 5.19 -8.38
CA GLN A 7 4.36 3.89 -9.01
C GLN A 7 5.76 3.55 -9.51
N THR A 8 6.40 2.59 -8.85
CA THR A 8 7.66 2.00 -9.30
C THR A 8 7.40 0.74 -10.12
N VAL A 9 8.45 0.17 -10.69
CA VAL A 9 8.36 -1.08 -11.44
C VAL A 9 9.03 -2.22 -10.71
N MET A 10 8.65 -3.44 -11.07
CA MET A 10 9.27 -4.65 -10.54
C MET A 10 10.79 -4.62 -10.72
N GLY A 11 11.51 -5.13 -9.73
CA GLY A 11 12.94 -5.39 -9.78
C GLY A 11 13.30 -6.54 -8.85
N LEU A 12 14.47 -7.12 -9.04
CA LEU A 12 14.84 -8.39 -8.43
C LEU A 12 15.66 -8.23 -7.16
N SER A 13 16.30 -7.08 -6.96
CA SER A 13 17.14 -6.84 -5.79
C SER A 13 16.99 -5.43 -5.22
N PRO A 14 17.27 -5.25 -3.92
CA PRO A 14 17.23 -3.92 -3.28
C PRO A 14 18.24 -2.92 -3.88
N GLU A 15 19.37 -3.41 -4.40
CA GLU A 15 20.43 -2.57 -4.99
C GLU A 15 19.94 -1.87 -6.27
N GLU A 16 19.00 -2.50 -6.97
CA GLU A 16 18.37 -1.95 -8.18
C GLU A 16 17.21 -1.03 -7.84
N THR A 17 16.29 -1.53 -7.00
CA THR A 17 14.96 -0.94 -6.82
C THR A 17 14.96 0.24 -5.85
N VAL A 18 15.75 0.19 -4.77
CA VAL A 18 15.74 1.24 -3.74
C VAL A 18 16.27 2.57 -4.28
N PRO A 19 17.40 2.63 -5.02
CA PRO A 19 17.83 3.87 -5.65
C PRO A 19 16.86 4.40 -6.69
N ALA A 20 16.21 3.51 -7.48
CA ALA A 20 15.21 3.90 -8.45
C ALA A 20 13.97 4.51 -7.79
N ALA A 21 13.52 3.93 -6.68
CA ALA A 21 12.41 4.47 -5.90
C ALA A 21 12.77 5.85 -5.30
N GLU A 22 13.97 6.01 -4.73
CA GLU A 22 14.44 7.29 -4.22
C GLU A 22 14.48 8.36 -5.30
N ALA A 23 15.00 8.03 -6.49
CA ALA A 23 15.04 8.96 -7.63
C ALA A 23 13.63 9.39 -8.08
N ALA A 24 12.65 8.47 -8.08
CA ALA A 24 11.27 8.79 -8.40
C ALA A 24 10.63 9.71 -7.34
N MET A 25 10.92 9.49 -6.06
CA MET A 25 10.49 10.36 -4.96
C MET A 25 11.14 11.75 -5.06
N GLU A 26 12.46 11.83 -5.39
CA GLU A 26 13.14 13.11 -5.63
C GLU A 26 12.46 13.90 -6.76
N ALA A 27 12.12 13.23 -7.87
CA ALA A 27 11.40 13.87 -8.96
C ALA A 27 10.04 14.43 -8.52
N ALA A 28 9.30 13.69 -7.68
CA ALA A 28 8.03 14.17 -7.12
C ALA A 28 8.22 15.44 -6.28
N MET A 29 9.33 15.56 -5.54
CA MET A 29 9.64 16.73 -4.72
C MET A 29 10.12 17.95 -5.51
N GLN A 30 10.38 17.81 -6.82
CA GLN A 30 10.69 18.93 -7.72
C GLN A 30 9.44 19.59 -8.32
N ALA A 31 8.26 19.03 -8.10
CA ALA A 31 7.01 19.61 -8.56
C ALA A 31 6.80 21.03 -7.95
N ALA A 32 6.15 21.92 -8.72
CA ALA A 32 5.85 23.29 -8.26
C ALA A 32 5.05 23.28 -6.95
N GLU A 33 4.19 22.29 -6.78
CA GLU A 33 3.45 22.04 -5.55
C GLU A 33 3.88 20.72 -4.95
N LYS A 34 4.75 20.79 -3.96
CA LYS A 34 5.29 19.61 -3.28
C LYS A 34 4.20 18.84 -2.52
N PRO A 35 4.23 17.50 -2.56
CA PRO A 35 3.32 16.70 -1.74
C PRO A 35 3.67 16.79 -0.24
N ASP A 36 2.63 16.67 0.60
CA ASP A 36 2.76 16.53 2.06
C ASP A 36 3.03 15.08 2.45
N PHE A 37 2.56 14.14 1.62
CA PHE A 37 2.60 12.70 1.84
C PHE A 37 2.93 11.96 0.53
N LEU A 38 3.88 11.01 0.61
CA LEU A 38 4.25 10.11 -0.48
C LEU A 38 3.98 8.66 -0.09
N ILE A 39 3.58 7.85 -1.05
CA ILE A 39 3.44 6.40 -0.89
C ILE A 39 4.10 5.64 -2.03
N LEU A 40 4.82 4.58 -1.69
CA LEU A 40 5.40 3.59 -2.59
C LEU A 40 4.53 2.33 -2.66
N PRO A 41 4.64 1.48 -3.70
CA PRO A 41 3.81 0.28 -3.84
C PRO A 41 4.31 -0.88 -2.96
N GLU A 42 3.53 -1.96 -2.90
CA GLU A 42 3.95 -3.23 -2.33
C GLU A 42 5.18 -3.77 -3.08
N TYR A 43 6.12 -4.37 -2.37
CA TYR A 43 7.37 -4.92 -2.92
C TYR A 43 8.24 -3.90 -3.69
N PHE A 44 8.11 -2.60 -3.40
CA PHE A 44 8.95 -1.58 -4.05
C PHE A 44 10.44 -1.79 -3.81
N SER A 45 10.79 -2.45 -2.71
CA SER A 45 12.17 -2.72 -2.34
C SER A 45 12.81 -3.85 -3.16
N TYR A 46 12.04 -4.85 -3.51
CA TYR A 46 12.33 -5.93 -4.45
C TYR A 46 11.17 -6.91 -4.51
N TYR A 47 11.01 -7.56 -5.64
CA TYR A 47 10.03 -8.64 -5.83
C TYR A 47 10.68 -10.02 -5.61
N GLY A 48 11.98 -10.15 -5.89
CA GLY A 48 12.73 -11.41 -5.85
C GLY A 48 12.51 -12.28 -7.09
N LEU A 49 13.36 -13.30 -7.23
CA LEU A 49 13.23 -14.29 -8.31
C LEU A 49 12.07 -15.26 -8.02
N ASP A 50 12.00 -15.72 -6.80
CA ASP A 50 10.99 -16.60 -6.24
C ASP A 50 10.80 -16.35 -4.74
N GLN A 51 9.89 -17.10 -4.11
CA GLN A 51 9.62 -17.00 -2.68
C GLN A 51 10.87 -17.26 -1.82
N LYS A 52 11.71 -18.21 -2.22
CA LYS A 52 12.92 -18.61 -1.51
C LYS A 52 13.97 -17.50 -1.51
N SER A 53 14.20 -16.91 -2.67
CA SER A 53 15.14 -15.78 -2.81
C SER A 53 14.62 -14.52 -2.10
N ALA A 54 13.30 -14.27 -2.15
CA ALA A 54 12.68 -13.16 -1.43
C ALA A 54 12.90 -13.27 0.09
N VAL A 55 12.71 -14.46 0.67
CA VAL A 55 12.97 -14.72 2.08
C VAL A 55 14.47 -14.62 2.41
N ALA A 56 15.34 -15.11 1.54
CA ALA A 56 16.79 -15.08 1.75
C ALA A 56 17.37 -13.65 1.76
N LEU A 57 16.77 -12.73 1.01
CA LEU A 57 17.17 -11.31 0.98
C LEU A 57 16.63 -10.51 2.17
N ALA A 58 15.65 -11.04 2.90
CA ALA A 58 15.03 -10.31 4.02
C ALA A 58 16.01 -10.09 5.18
N GLN A 59 15.95 -8.91 5.77
CA GLN A 59 16.74 -8.46 6.92
C GLN A 59 15.79 -8.00 8.03
N PRO A 60 16.25 -7.81 9.27
CA PRO A 60 15.48 -7.09 10.28
C PRO A 60 15.00 -5.75 9.74
N LEU A 61 13.74 -5.39 9.99
CA LEU A 61 13.04 -4.29 9.32
C LEU A 61 13.86 -2.99 9.24
N ALA A 62 14.37 -2.52 10.38
CA ALA A 62 15.13 -1.26 10.46
C ALA A 62 16.54 -1.34 9.84
N GLU A 63 17.01 -2.54 9.50
CA GLU A 63 18.32 -2.75 8.88
C GLU A 63 18.24 -2.73 7.35
N THR A 64 17.02 -2.86 6.79
CA THR A 64 16.82 -2.91 5.34
C THR A 64 17.21 -1.58 4.68
N PRO A 65 17.81 -1.61 3.49
CA PRO A 65 18.10 -0.40 2.71
C PRO A 65 16.84 0.44 2.46
N ALA A 66 15.72 -0.21 2.19
CA ALA A 66 14.44 0.43 1.91
C ALA A 66 13.90 1.24 3.10
N TYR A 67 13.96 0.67 4.32
CA TYR A 67 13.58 1.38 5.55
C TYR A 67 14.44 2.63 5.76
N ARG A 68 15.77 2.44 5.70
CA ARG A 68 16.74 3.54 5.93
C ARG A 68 16.60 4.66 4.89
N MET A 69 16.40 4.30 3.62
CA MET A 69 16.17 5.25 2.54
C MET A 69 14.91 6.07 2.81
N ALA A 70 13.76 5.41 3.06
CA ALA A 70 12.48 6.09 3.27
C ALA A 70 12.50 7.00 4.52
N GLN A 71 13.12 6.54 5.61
CA GLN A 71 13.30 7.33 6.83
C GLN A 71 14.17 8.57 6.60
N ALA A 72 15.32 8.39 5.95
CA ALA A 72 16.24 9.48 5.63
C ALA A 72 15.60 10.49 4.66
N PHE A 73 14.85 9.99 3.67
CA PHE A 73 14.12 10.82 2.72
C PHE A 73 13.07 11.70 3.42
N ALA A 74 12.21 11.10 4.25
CA ALA A 74 11.20 11.81 5.02
C ALA A 74 11.80 12.97 5.82
N LYS A 75 12.88 12.68 6.55
CA LYS A 75 13.61 13.66 7.36
C LYS A 75 14.26 14.77 6.52
N ARG A 76 14.90 14.40 5.40
CA ARG A 76 15.60 15.35 4.51
C ARG A 76 14.65 16.34 3.85
N HIS A 77 13.49 15.86 3.38
CA HIS A 77 12.51 16.66 2.65
C HIS A 77 11.38 17.22 3.51
N LYS A 78 11.32 16.87 4.79
CA LYS A 78 10.24 17.27 5.72
C LYS A 78 8.85 16.88 5.19
N VAL A 79 8.74 15.68 4.66
CA VAL A 79 7.53 15.08 4.07
C VAL A 79 7.22 13.76 4.74
N SER A 80 5.94 13.38 4.85
CA SER A 80 5.62 12.03 5.32
C SER A 80 5.77 11.01 4.20
N VAL A 81 6.33 9.84 4.51
CA VAL A 81 6.59 8.76 3.55
C VAL A 81 6.03 7.44 4.07
N GLN A 82 5.13 6.85 3.32
CA GLN A 82 4.78 5.44 3.48
C GLN A 82 5.67 4.59 2.58
N ALA A 83 6.55 3.82 3.19
CA ALA A 83 7.49 2.95 2.53
C ALA A 83 6.80 1.67 2.03
N GLY A 84 5.89 1.82 1.07
CA GLY A 84 5.18 0.74 0.36
C GLY A 84 5.07 -0.53 1.17
N THR A 85 5.77 -1.60 0.76
CA THR A 85 6.06 -2.69 1.69
C THR A 85 7.50 -3.20 1.60
N ILE A 86 7.96 -3.74 2.72
CA ILE A 86 9.29 -4.30 2.94
C ILE A 86 9.12 -5.72 3.50
N LEU A 87 9.84 -6.69 2.94
CA LEU A 87 9.92 -8.01 3.54
C LEU A 87 10.89 -7.97 4.71
N ALA A 88 10.37 -8.20 5.91
CA ALA A 88 11.13 -8.11 7.15
C ALA A 88 11.35 -9.49 7.78
N LYS A 89 12.59 -9.79 8.14
CA LYS A 89 12.94 -10.98 8.88
C LYS A 89 12.45 -10.88 10.33
N VAL A 90 11.87 -11.96 10.83
CA VAL A 90 11.44 -12.10 12.22
C VAL A 90 12.34 -13.09 12.93
N GLU A 91 12.84 -12.70 14.10
CA GLU A 91 13.70 -13.57 14.90
C GLU A 91 12.95 -14.83 15.34
N GLY A 92 13.58 -15.99 15.15
CA GLY A 92 13.00 -17.30 15.52
C GLY A 92 11.92 -17.84 14.56
N GLU A 93 11.61 -17.14 13.46
CA GLU A 93 10.62 -17.56 12.47
C GLU A 93 11.29 -17.91 11.13
N ALA A 94 10.76 -18.95 10.47
CA ALA A 94 11.16 -19.30 9.11
C ALA A 94 10.52 -18.38 8.05
N ARG A 95 9.37 -17.80 8.37
CA ARG A 95 8.63 -16.88 7.51
C ARG A 95 9.03 -15.43 7.80
N VAL A 96 8.87 -14.59 6.80
CA VAL A 96 9.06 -13.14 6.90
C VAL A 96 7.72 -12.41 7.06
N GLU A 97 7.73 -11.15 7.41
CA GLU A 97 6.55 -10.28 7.43
C GLU A 97 6.55 -9.36 6.22
N ASN A 98 5.38 -9.11 5.65
CA ASN A 98 5.16 -8.10 4.60
C ASN A 98 4.65 -6.83 5.31
N VAL A 99 5.54 -5.84 5.48
CA VAL A 99 5.33 -4.70 6.38
C VAL A 99 5.34 -3.39 5.62
N THR A 100 4.34 -2.54 5.83
CA THR A 100 4.44 -1.12 5.47
C THR A 100 4.82 -0.30 6.69
N VAL A 101 5.71 0.68 6.51
CA VAL A 101 6.13 1.62 7.55
C VAL A 101 5.81 3.04 7.08
N VAL A 102 5.30 3.85 7.99
CA VAL A 102 5.02 5.27 7.73
C VAL A 102 5.96 6.12 8.57
N PHE A 103 6.71 6.99 7.91
CA PHE A 103 7.60 7.95 8.53
C PHE A 103 7.00 9.36 8.52
N GLY A 104 7.11 10.07 9.63
CA GLY A 104 6.78 11.48 9.74
C GLY A 104 7.93 12.38 9.26
N ARG A 105 7.70 13.69 9.31
CA ARG A 105 8.64 14.71 8.78
C ARG A 105 10.02 14.74 9.46
N GLU A 106 10.14 14.24 10.67
CA GLU A 106 11.42 14.14 11.39
C GLU A 106 12.07 12.75 11.25
N GLY A 107 11.45 11.85 10.46
CA GLY A 107 11.90 10.47 10.28
C GLY A 107 11.46 9.54 11.42
N GLU A 108 10.56 10.01 12.28
CA GLU A 108 9.92 9.19 13.31
C GLU A 108 8.94 8.20 12.68
N VAL A 109 8.78 7.03 13.30
CA VAL A 109 7.80 6.04 12.87
C VAL A 109 6.43 6.45 13.38
N LEU A 110 5.50 6.76 12.47
CA LEU A 110 4.10 7.05 12.77
C LEU A 110 3.26 5.78 12.85
N ALA A 111 3.56 4.79 11.99
CA ALA A 111 2.85 3.52 11.96
C ALA A 111 3.68 2.40 11.34
N GLU A 112 3.41 1.18 11.79
CA GLU A 112 3.82 -0.06 11.14
C GLU A 112 2.58 -0.94 10.97
N TYR A 113 2.37 -1.46 9.78
CA TYR A 113 1.27 -2.39 9.52
C TYR A 113 1.79 -3.63 8.81
N ARG A 114 1.39 -4.78 9.29
CA ARG A 114 1.68 -6.11 8.73
C ARG A 114 0.46 -6.63 8.00
N LYS A 115 0.65 -7.07 6.76
CA LYS A 115 -0.43 -7.59 5.91
C LYS A 115 -1.23 -8.66 6.64
N ILE A 116 -2.55 -8.47 6.75
CA ILE A 116 -3.44 -9.40 7.45
C ILE A 116 -3.85 -10.54 6.50
N HIS A 117 -4.36 -10.21 5.32
CA HIS A 117 -4.87 -11.21 4.38
C HIS A 117 -3.81 -11.53 3.33
N LEU A 118 -3.35 -12.76 3.35
CA LEU A 118 -2.32 -13.27 2.46
C LEU A 118 -2.92 -13.78 1.16
N PHE A 119 -2.18 -13.63 0.05
CA PHE A 119 -2.62 -14.02 -1.28
C PHE A 119 -2.46 -15.54 -1.46
N ASP A 120 -3.41 -16.29 -0.90
CA ASP A 120 -3.52 -17.73 -1.07
C ASP A 120 -4.62 -18.02 -2.08
N ILE A 121 -4.26 -18.64 -3.19
CA ILE A 121 -5.18 -18.99 -4.29
C ILE A 121 -4.98 -20.45 -4.69
N ASP A 122 -6.07 -21.10 -5.10
CA ASP A 122 -6.02 -22.50 -5.54
C ASP A 122 -5.58 -22.59 -7.00
N ASP A 123 -6.20 -21.85 -7.89
CA ASP A 123 -5.79 -21.73 -9.29
C ASP A 123 -6.45 -20.53 -9.98
N LEU A 124 -5.66 -19.80 -10.77
CA LEU A 124 -6.10 -18.77 -11.70
C LEU A 124 -5.53 -19.00 -13.11
N GLY A 125 -5.23 -20.27 -13.44
CA GLY A 125 -4.62 -20.65 -14.72
C GLY A 125 -3.12 -20.94 -14.68
N ASN A 126 -2.45 -20.66 -13.52
CA ASN A 126 -1.02 -20.89 -13.32
C ASN A 126 -0.72 -21.81 -12.11
N GLY A 127 -1.73 -22.55 -11.66
CA GLY A 127 -1.65 -23.41 -10.47
C GLY A 127 -1.80 -22.64 -9.14
N PRO A 128 -1.70 -23.35 -8.02
CA PRO A 128 -1.88 -22.77 -6.70
C PRO A 128 -0.71 -21.85 -6.33
N PHE A 129 -1.03 -20.79 -5.59
CA PHE A 129 -0.05 -19.91 -4.97
C PHE A 129 -0.39 -19.73 -3.49
N ARG A 130 0.60 -19.83 -2.62
CA ARG A 130 0.43 -19.67 -1.17
C ARG A 130 1.43 -18.66 -0.63
N GLU A 131 0.97 -17.42 -0.43
CA GLU A 131 1.77 -16.39 0.23
C GLU A 131 2.04 -16.79 1.69
N SER A 132 1.11 -17.50 2.33
CA SER A 132 1.22 -17.98 3.72
C SER A 132 2.36 -18.99 3.97
N ASP A 133 2.89 -19.61 2.92
CA ASP A 133 4.04 -20.52 3.06
C ASP A 133 5.30 -19.78 3.49
N TYR A 134 5.44 -18.50 3.14
CA TYR A 134 6.64 -17.72 3.42
C TYR A 134 6.39 -16.38 4.11
N ILE A 135 5.14 -15.89 4.14
CA ILE A 135 4.75 -14.68 4.86
C ILE A 135 3.97 -15.03 6.12
N LYS A 136 4.32 -14.42 7.24
CA LYS A 136 3.57 -14.46 8.49
C LYS A 136 2.49 -13.37 8.45
N PRO A 137 1.20 -13.69 8.67
CA PRO A 137 0.15 -12.68 8.68
C PRO A 137 0.23 -11.76 9.92
N GLY A 138 -0.17 -10.50 9.73
CA GLY A 138 -0.45 -9.57 10.83
C GLY A 138 -1.84 -9.77 11.42
N ASN A 139 -2.11 -9.09 12.55
CA ASN A 139 -3.38 -9.18 13.25
C ASN A 139 -3.94 -7.80 13.66
N ASP A 140 -3.23 -6.72 13.40
CA ASP A 140 -3.56 -5.39 13.92
C ASP A 140 -4.21 -4.52 12.84
N ILE A 141 -5.28 -3.84 13.21
CA ILE A 141 -5.90 -2.79 12.40
C ILE A 141 -5.25 -1.46 12.77
N VAL A 142 -4.47 -0.88 11.86
CA VAL A 142 -3.60 0.26 12.12
C VAL A 142 -4.15 1.54 11.50
N THR A 143 -4.22 2.58 12.34
CA THR A 143 -4.48 3.97 11.94
C THR A 143 -3.43 4.87 12.57
N TRP A 144 -3.17 6.02 11.94
CA TRP A 144 -2.26 7.03 12.47
C TRP A 144 -2.75 8.45 12.14
N GLU A 145 -2.21 9.41 12.85
CA GLU A 145 -2.50 10.83 12.65
C GLU A 145 -1.33 11.51 11.92
N PHE A 146 -1.65 12.31 10.91
CA PHE A 146 -0.70 13.18 10.25
C PHE A 146 -1.39 14.48 9.81
N ASP A 147 -0.86 15.64 10.22
CA ASP A 147 -1.43 16.97 9.95
C ASP A 147 -2.93 17.10 10.29
N GLY A 148 -3.35 16.51 11.41
CA GLY A 148 -4.74 16.55 11.85
C GLY A 148 -5.69 15.65 11.05
N VAL A 149 -5.16 14.78 10.20
CA VAL A 149 -5.92 13.80 9.40
C VAL A 149 -5.62 12.40 9.87
N THR A 150 -6.66 11.61 10.12
CA THR A 150 -6.52 10.19 10.44
C THR A 150 -6.40 9.37 9.15
N PHE A 151 -5.31 8.65 9.03
CA PHE A 151 -5.08 7.67 7.98
C PHE A 151 -5.33 6.25 8.47
N GLY A 152 -5.66 5.36 7.55
CA GLY A 152 -5.63 3.91 7.73
C GLY A 152 -4.85 3.25 6.60
N THR A 153 -4.39 2.02 6.81
CA THR A 153 -3.66 1.30 5.77
C THR A 153 -4.13 -0.14 5.63
N ALA A 154 -4.03 -0.65 4.42
CA ALA A 154 -4.22 -2.03 4.01
C ALA A 154 -3.14 -2.35 2.97
N ILE A 155 -2.85 -3.63 2.70
CA ILE A 155 -1.86 -4.05 1.71
C ILE A 155 -2.52 -5.01 0.71
N CYS A 156 -2.50 -4.65 -0.59
CA CYS A 156 -2.77 -5.54 -1.74
C CYS A 156 -4.04 -6.40 -1.59
N PHE A 157 -3.88 -7.68 -1.25
CA PHE A 157 -4.98 -8.65 -1.12
C PHE A 157 -6.00 -8.25 -0.04
N ASP A 158 -5.60 -7.46 0.95
CA ASP A 158 -6.52 -6.83 1.91
C ASP A 158 -7.65 -6.05 1.21
N GLY A 159 -7.39 -5.52 0.01
CA GLY A 159 -8.37 -4.82 -0.80
C GLY A 159 -9.65 -5.61 -1.08
N ARG A 160 -9.61 -6.95 -0.96
CA ARG A 160 -10.78 -7.81 -1.17
C ARG A 160 -11.70 -7.91 0.06
N PHE A 161 -11.24 -7.49 1.23
CA PHE A 161 -11.93 -7.67 2.52
C PHE A 161 -12.53 -6.35 3.02
N PRO A 162 -13.82 -6.07 2.72
CA PRO A 162 -14.48 -4.84 3.12
C PRO A 162 -14.50 -4.64 4.64
N GLU A 163 -14.40 -5.72 5.41
CA GLU A 163 -14.39 -5.72 6.87
C GLU A 163 -13.23 -4.88 7.42
N LEU A 164 -12.02 -5.05 6.87
CA LEU A 164 -10.83 -4.27 7.25
C LEU A 164 -11.06 -2.78 6.97
N PHE A 165 -11.54 -2.43 5.79
CA PHE A 165 -11.78 -1.04 5.40
C PHE A 165 -12.84 -0.39 6.29
N ARG A 166 -13.88 -1.13 6.63
CA ARG A 166 -14.90 -0.67 7.57
C ARG A 166 -14.33 -0.47 8.97
N ALA A 167 -13.48 -1.37 9.44
CA ALA A 167 -12.82 -1.23 10.73
C ALA A 167 -11.91 0.00 10.78
N LEU A 168 -11.13 0.26 9.71
CA LEU A 168 -10.34 1.48 9.57
C LEU A 168 -11.23 2.74 9.63
N ARG A 169 -12.37 2.73 8.91
CA ARG A 169 -13.35 3.82 8.96
C ARG A 169 -13.91 4.04 10.36
N LEU A 170 -14.19 2.98 11.11
CA LEU A 170 -14.69 3.04 12.49
C LEU A 170 -13.62 3.58 13.46
N LYS A 171 -12.35 3.35 13.19
CA LYS A 171 -11.21 3.94 13.91
C LYS A 171 -10.91 5.40 13.51
N GLY A 172 -11.75 6.02 12.66
CA GLY A 172 -11.64 7.45 12.32
C GLY A 172 -11.02 7.75 10.95
N ALA A 173 -10.45 6.78 10.25
CA ALA A 173 -9.75 7.01 9.00
C ALA A 173 -10.56 7.91 8.04
N GLN A 174 -9.89 8.90 7.47
CA GLN A 174 -10.39 9.84 6.46
C GLN A 174 -9.69 9.61 5.11
N ILE A 175 -8.48 9.10 5.15
CA ILE A 175 -7.70 8.63 4.01
C ILE A 175 -7.32 7.18 4.30
N ILE A 176 -7.47 6.30 3.31
CA ILE A 176 -6.98 4.92 3.38
C ILE A 176 -5.94 4.72 2.27
N THR A 177 -4.83 4.10 2.61
CA THR A 177 -3.75 3.77 1.69
C THR A 177 -3.74 2.27 1.38
N LEU A 178 -3.38 1.93 0.14
CA LEU A 178 -3.33 0.55 -0.34
C LEU A 178 -2.12 0.36 -1.27
N PRO A 179 -0.90 0.15 -0.72
CA PRO A 179 0.20 -0.33 -1.53
C PRO A 179 -0.09 -1.76 -2.01
N ALA A 180 0.19 -2.06 -3.27
CA ALA A 180 -0.19 -3.33 -3.88
C ALA A 180 0.72 -3.77 -5.03
N ALA A 181 0.71 -5.10 -5.32
CA ALA A 181 1.33 -5.72 -6.48
C ALA A 181 0.36 -6.74 -7.09
N TYR A 182 -0.65 -6.26 -7.80
CA TYR A 182 -1.67 -7.11 -8.43
C TYR A 182 -1.10 -7.81 -9.67
N THR A 183 -1.51 -9.07 -9.88
CA THR A 183 -1.27 -9.76 -11.16
C THR A 183 -2.03 -9.07 -12.29
N MET A 184 -1.59 -9.25 -13.55
CA MET A 184 -2.29 -8.67 -14.71
C MET A 184 -3.77 -9.09 -14.75
N ILE A 185 -4.07 -10.37 -14.56
CA ILE A 185 -5.42 -10.93 -14.63
C ILE A 185 -6.35 -10.30 -13.59
N THR A 186 -5.92 -10.30 -12.33
CA THR A 186 -6.76 -9.76 -11.25
C THR A 186 -6.75 -8.24 -11.22
N GLY A 187 -5.67 -7.61 -11.68
CA GLY A 187 -5.56 -6.17 -11.78
C GLY A 187 -6.54 -5.59 -12.77
N GLU A 188 -6.57 -6.12 -13.99
CA GLU A 188 -7.47 -5.67 -15.05
C GLU A 188 -8.95 -5.79 -14.64
N ALA A 189 -9.31 -6.89 -14.01
CA ALA A 189 -10.70 -7.15 -13.64
C ALA A 189 -11.16 -6.44 -12.34
N HIS A 190 -10.29 -6.25 -11.35
CA HIS A 190 -10.71 -5.93 -9.99
C HIS A 190 -10.11 -4.66 -9.38
N TRP A 191 -8.92 -4.21 -9.82
CA TRP A 191 -8.15 -3.17 -9.13
C TRP A 191 -8.92 -1.88 -8.90
N GLU A 192 -9.36 -1.24 -9.99
CA GLU A 192 -10.08 0.02 -9.89
C GLU A 192 -11.47 -0.16 -9.26
N LEU A 193 -12.13 -1.30 -9.54
CA LEU A 193 -13.41 -1.62 -8.91
C LEU A 193 -13.28 -1.62 -7.38
N PHE A 194 -12.28 -2.32 -6.83
CA PHE A 194 -12.06 -2.33 -5.40
C PHE A 194 -11.67 -0.95 -4.86
N ALA A 195 -10.75 -0.25 -5.52
CA ALA A 195 -10.35 1.07 -5.07
C ALA A 195 -11.55 2.01 -4.94
N ARG A 196 -12.42 2.07 -5.93
CA ARG A 196 -13.63 2.90 -5.91
C ARG A 196 -14.65 2.42 -4.90
N ALA A 197 -14.89 1.11 -4.82
CA ALA A 197 -15.84 0.54 -3.86
C ALA A 197 -15.41 0.85 -2.42
N ARG A 198 -14.12 0.64 -2.08
CA ARG A 198 -13.58 0.93 -0.74
C ARG A 198 -13.69 2.41 -0.37
N ALA A 199 -13.43 3.32 -1.32
CA ALA A 199 -13.60 4.75 -1.10
C ALA A 199 -15.07 5.11 -0.78
N VAL A 200 -16.01 4.60 -1.58
CA VAL A 200 -17.45 4.91 -1.44
C VAL A 200 -18.03 4.35 -0.14
N GLU A 201 -17.82 3.06 0.15
CA GLU A 201 -18.42 2.40 1.31
C GLU A 201 -17.86 2.89 2.66
N THR A 202 -16.62 3.39 2.65
CA THR A 202 -15.99 3.97 3.85
C THR A 202 -16.16 5.48 3.94
N GLN A 203 -16.50 6.14 2.84
CA GLN A 203 -16.49 7.61 2.75
C GLN A 203 -15.12 8.18 3.15
N CYS A 204 -14.06 7.56 2.64
CA CYS A 204 -12.67 7.98 2.78
C CYS A 204 -12.08 8.23 1.40
N HIS A 205 -11.11 9.14 1.31
CA HIS A 205 -10.23 9.13 0.14
C HIS A 205 -9.42 7.83 0.12
N LEU A 206 -9.10 7.32 -1.06
CA LEU A 206 -8.26 6.13 -1.21
C LEU A 206 -7.07 6.43 -2.12
N ILE A 207 -5.87 6.06 -1.65
CA ILE A 207 -4.63 6.13 -2.41
C ILE A 207 -4.15 4.71 -2.62
N ALA A 208 -4.42 4.16 -3.80
CA ALA A 208 -4.01 2.81 -4.18
C ALA A 208 -2.77 2.90 -5.06
N CYS A 209 -1.61 2.52 -4.51
CA CYS A 209 -0.31 2.59 -5.18
C CYS A 209 0.11 1.19 -5.64
N GLY A 210 0.07 0.95 -6.95
CA GLY A 210 0.38 -0.34 -7.56
C GLY A 210 1.82 -0.44 -8.04
N LEU A 211 2.47 -1.59 -7.80
CA LEU A 211 3.71 -1.96 -8.46
C LEU A 211 3.42 -2.26 -9.93
N GLY A 212 4.18 -1.68 -10.84
CA GLY A 212 3.99 -1.88 -12.27
C GLY A 212 5.16 -2.62 -12.94
N GLY A 213 5.12 -2.66 -14.26
CA GLY A 213 6.22 -3.18 -15.08
C GLY A 213 6.35 -4.70 -15.06
N SER A 214 7.45 -5.16 -15.65
CA SER A 214 7.74 -6.58 -15.86
C SER A 214 9.21 -6.88 -15.67
N VAL A 215 9.52 -8.10 -15.23
CA VAL A 215 10.87 -8.65 -15.16
C VAL A 215 10.92 -10.00 -15.87
N VAL A 216 12.08 -10.38 -16.38
CA VAL A 216 12.30 -11.71 -16.96
C VAL A 216 13.08 -12.55 -15.97
N VAL A 217 12.53 -13.69 -15.58
CA VAL A 217 13.13 -14.66 -14.65
C VAL A 217 13.09 -16.03 -15.32
N ASP A 218 14.25 -16.64 -15.50
CA ASP A 218 14.39 -17.97 -16.13
C ASP A 218 13.71 -18.09 -17.52
N GLY A 219 13.71 -16.98 -18.28
CA GLY A 219 13.08 -16.88 -19.60
C GLY A 219 11.56 -16.62 -19.57
N GLU A 220 10.95 -16.57 -18.40
CA GLU A 220 9.53 -16.23 -18.22
C GLU A 220 9.35 -14.75 -17.85
N THR A 221 8.37 -14.08 -18.47
CA THR A 221 8.01 -12.71 -18.13
C THR A 221 7.01 -12.70 -16.97
N LYS A 222 7.42 -12.16 -15.83
CA LYS A 222 6.54 -11.86 -14.69
C LYS A 222 6.15 -10.40 -14.76
N SER A 223 4.85 -10.09 -14.62
CA SER A 223 4.31 -8.73 -14.71
C SER A 223 3.43 -8.40 -13.54
N SER A 224 3.52 -7.15 -13.07
CA SER A 224 2.61 -6.56 -12.10
C SER A 224 1.79 -5.45 -12.75
N TYR A 225 0.53 -5.34 -12.40
CA TYR A 225 -0.47 -4.56 -13.13
C TYR A 225 -0.18 -3.05 -13.16
N GLY A 226 0.35 -2.49 -12.08
CA GLY A 226 0.53 -1.04 -11.94
C GLY A 226 -0.81 -0.32 -11.76
N HIS A 227 -1.10 0.62 -12.66
CA HIS A 227 -2.36 1.38 -12.70
C HIS A 227 -2.74 1.97 -11.35
N SER A 228 -1.75 2.56 -10.63
CA SER A 228 -2.02 3.30 -9.41
C SER A 228 -3.18 4.24 -9.58
N VAL A 229 -4.00 4.40 -8.56
CA VAL A 229 -5.19 5.25 -8.64
C VAL A 229 -5.41 6.03 -7.35
N ILE A 230 -5.77 7.30 -7.47
CA ILE A 230 -6.21 8.14 -6.36
C ILE A 230 -7.70 8.42 -6.55
N VAL A 231 -8.49 8.04 -5.54
CA VAL A 231 -9.96 8.12 -5.58
C VAL A 231 -10.43 9.02 -4.43
N ASP A 232 -11.36 9.92 -4.72
CA ASP A 232 -11.96 10.75 -3.67
C ASP A 232 -13.02 9.97 -2.86
N ALA A 233 -13.48 10.56 -1.76
CA ALA A 233 -14.46 9.95 -0.87
C ALA A 233 -15.86 9.72 -1.50
N TRP A 234 -16.10 10.29 -2.68
CA TRP A 234 -17.31 10.07 -3.48
C TRP A 234 -17.17 8.89 -4.46
N GLY A 235 -15.95 8.39 -4.67
CA GLY A 235 -15.64 7.34 -5.64
C GLY A 235 -15.21 7.87 -7.00
N THR A 236 -14.92 9.19 -7.11
CA THR A 236 -14.37 9.79 -8.32
C THR A 236 -12.88 9.47 -8.43
N VAL A 237 -12.45 8.94 -9.56
CA VAL A 237 -11.03 8.78 -9.87
C VAL A 237 -10.42 10.15 -10.16
N LEU A 238 -9.58 10.64 -9.26
CA LEU A 238 -8.87 11.91 -9.40
C LEU A 238 -7.66 11.78 -10.32
N LYS A 239 -6.93 10.69 -10.19
CA LYS A 239 -5.73 10.36 -10.99
C LYS A 239 -5.63 8.86 -11.21
N ARG A 240 -5.07 8.47 -12.36
CA ARG A 240 -4.79 7.08 -12.74
C ARG A 240 -3.48 7.01 -13.50
N ALA A 241 -2.64 6.03 -13.16
CA ALA A 241 -1.41 5.69 -13.89
C ALA A 241 -1.68 4.63 -14.97
N GLY A 242 -0.69 4.44 -15.85
CA GLY A 242 -0.60 3.30 -16.75
C GLY A 242 0.15 2.12 -16.12
N HIS A 243 0.71 1.25 -16.96
CA HIS A 243 1.45 0.05 -16.52
C HIS A 243 2.89 0.37 -16.07
N GLY A 244 3.53 1.37 -16.68
CA GLY A 244 4.94 1.73 -16.43
C GLY A 244 5.14 2.58 -15.16
N PRO A 245 6.38 3.06 -14.92
CA PRO A 245 6.67 3.94 -13.80
C PRO A 245 5.98 5.29 -14.00
N GLU A 246 5.29 5.77 -12.97
CA GLU A 246 4.55 7.04 -13.03
C GLU A 246 4.32 7.61 -11.62
N THR A 247 4.32 8.93 -11.51
CA THR A 247 3.97 9.64 -10.28
C THR A 247 2.63 10.31 -10.42
N LEU A 248 1.68 9.94 -9.58
CA LEU A 248 0.36 10.57 -9.49
C LEU A 248 0.37 11.59 -8.35
N THR A 249 0.01 12.83 -8.63
CA THR A 249 -0.17 13.86 -7.61
C THR A 249 -1.61 14.37 -7.60
N ALA A 250 -2.21 14.47 -6.41
CA ALA A 250 -3.56 15.01 -6.23
C ALA A 250 -3.67 15.81 -4.93
N THR A 251 -4.61 16.74 -4.90
CA THR A 251 -5.05 17.43 -3.68
C THR A 251 -6.34 16.79 -3.20
N LEU A 252 -6.34 16.28 -1.97
CA LEU A 252 -7.50 15.68 -1.33
C LEU A 252 -8.26 16.74 -0.51
N ASP A 253 -9.56 16.90 -0.78
CA ASP A 253 -10.43 17.80 -0.05
C ASP A 253 -10.99 17.12 1.21
N MET A 254 -10.41 17.41 2.37
CA MET A 254 -10.84 16.83 3.64
C MET A 254 -12.25 17.28 4.05
N ALA A 255 -12.71 18.45 3.61
CA ALA A 255 -14.07 18.92 3.88
C ALA A 255 -15.13 18.05 3.16
N GLN A 256 -14.78 17.48 2.02
CA GLN A 256 -15.65 16.54 1.29
C GLN A 256 -16.00 15.33 2.17
N VAL A 257 -15.03 14.76 2.89
CA VAL A 257 -15.24 13.62 3.79
C VAL A 257 -16.27 13.95 4.86
N GLU A 258 -16.14 15.10 5.53
CA GLU A 258 -17.10 15.51 6.55
C GLU A 258 -18.50 15.76 5.97
N LYS A 259 -18.57 16.44 4.82
CA LYS A 259 -19.85 16.72 4.12
C LYS A 259 -20.58 15.42 3.78
N LEU A 260 -19.85 14.45 3.23
CA LEU A 260 -20.43 13.15 2.86
C LEU A 260 -20.92 12.38 4.08
N ARG A 261 -20.14 12.33 5.16
CA ARG A 261 -20.50 11.63 6.41
C ARG A 261 -21.71 12.23 7.10
N LYS A 262 -21.90 13.55 6.97
CA LYS A 262 -23.09 14.24 7.48
C LYS A 262 -24.32 13.99 6.57
N GLY A 263 -24.13 14.07 5.24
CA GLY A 263 -25.21 13.94 4.27
C GLY A 263 -25.73 12.52 4.08
N ILE A 264 -24.83 11.52 4.12
CA ILE A 264 -25.16 10.09 3.96
C ILE A 264 -24.55 9.31 5.13
N PRO A 265 -25.22 9.27 6.29
CA PRO A 265 -24.62 8.73 7.53
C PRO A 265 -24.63 7.18 7.58
N VAL A 266 -23.98 6.51 6.63
CA VAL A 266 -24.01 5.05 6.45
C VAL A 266 -23.61 4.28 7.71
N ILE A 267 -22.64 4.76 8.48
CA ILE A 267 -22.21 4.10 9.70
C ILE A 267 -23.31 4.08 10.77
N ARG A 268 -24.06 5.18 10.91
CA ARG A 268 -25.16 5.26 11.88
C ARG A 268 -26.39 4.43 11.47
N GLN A 269 -26.54 4.13 10.18
CA GLN A 269 -27.65 3.36 9.63
C GLN A 269 -27.39 1.85 9.60
N ARG A 270 -26.22 1.40 10.03
CA ARG A 270 -25.88 -0.03 10.07
C ARG A 270 -26.83 -0.79 10.98
N ARG A 271 -27.29 -1.95 10.51
CA ARG A 271 -28.09 -2.91 11.25
C ARG A 271 -27.30 -4.14 11.69
N LEU A 272 -26.28 -4.52 10.89
CA LEU A 272 -25.37 -5.61 11.24
C LEU A 272 -24.18 -5.02 12.01
N VAL A 273 -23.98 -5.52 13.23
CA VAL A 273 -22.91 -5.08 14.15
C VAL A 273 -22.18 -6.35 14.61
N GLY A 274 -20.85 -6.34 14.53
CA GLY A 274 -20.05 -7.49 14.95
C GLY A 274 -19.03 -7.91 13.90
N GLU A 275 -18.14 -6.98 13.56
CA GLU A 275 -16.98 -7.28 12.72
C GLU A 275 -15.74 -7.22 13.60
N THR A 276 -15.26 -8.37 14.01
CA THR A 276 -13.96 -8.52 14.68
C THR A 276 -12.99 -9.17 13.70
N VAL A 277 -11.73 -8.74 13.72
CA VAL A 277 -10.67 -9.48 13.02
C VAL A 277 -10.48 -10.79 13.77
N THR A 278 -10.77 -11.91 13.11
CA THR A 278 -10.46 -13.22 13.65
C THR A 278 -9.02 -13.56 13.22
N PRO A 279 -8.13 -13.93 14.17
CA PRO A 279 -6.79 -14.38 13.82
C PRO A 279 -6.86 -15.52 12.81
N ALA A 280 -5.98 -15.53 11.84
CA ALA A 280 -5.81 -16.67 10.95
C ALA A 280 -5.29 -17.86 11.79
N ASN A 281 -5.96 -19.01 11.68
CA ASN A 281 -5.53 -20.26 12.33
C ASN A 281 -4.24 -20.78 11.70
#